data_0cb843bfb44c39b0c377b382fc0d0b94
#
_entry.id   0cb843bfb44c39b0c377b382fc0d0b94
#
_cell.length_a   1.000
_cell.length_b   1.000
_cell.length_c   1.000
_cell.angle_alpha   90.00
_cell.angle_beta   90.00
_cell.angle_gamma   90.00
#
_symmetry.space_group_name_H-M   'P 1'
#
loop_
_entity.id
_entity.type
_entity.pdbx_description
1 polymer ?
#
loop_
_entity_poly.entity_id
_entity_poly.type
_entity_poly.pdbx_seq_one_letter_code
_entity_poly.pdbx_strand_id
1 'polypeptide(L)'
;MMYLLVNALAASVLPMSKILALDQSSHTTGYTILDDGKIIKVSHFECIGNDLGDRLVQLRAKVISLINEYDIDEVVFEDIQLQDVEGSREKGVKTFKILAEAFGTVHELLTEIKMPYSVALPIKWKAHFKIAGKGRPQEKKMAQAYVLKEYGIKCTEDEADSLCIALYYRDINNVFDWS
;
A
#
# COMPACT_ATOMS: atom_id res chain seq x y z
N MET A 1 -47.68 -29.62 18.27
CA MET A 1 -47.31 -29.08 16.95
C MET A 1 -46.29 -27.97 17.18
N MET A 2 -45.05 -28.34 17.13
CA MET A 2 -43.92 -27.51 17.59
C MET A 2 -43.20 -27.01 16.35
N TYR A 3 -43.25 -25.68 16.09
CA TYR A 3 -42.53 -25.06 15.00
C TYR A 3 -41.03 -24.96 15.36
N LEU A 4 -40.21 -25.76 14.72
CA LEU A 4 -38.79 -25.61 14.70
C LEU A 4 -38.43 -24.40 13.84
N LEU A 5 -38.11 -23.27 14.49
CA LEU A 5 -37.41 -22.16 13.86
C LEU A 5 -35.95 -22.56 13.58
N VAL A 6 -35.70 -22.92 12.36
CA VAL A 6 -34.32 -23.04 11.85
C VAL A 6 -33.84 -21.62 11.58
N ASN A 7 -33.15 -21.03 12.56
CA ASN A 7 -32.32 -19.86 12.32
C ASN A 7 -31.12 -20.32 11.49
N ALA A 8 -31.22 -20.19 10.18
CA ALA A 8 -30.06 -20.17 9.33
C ALA A 8 -29.27 -18.92 9.66
N LEU A 9 -28.20 -19.05 10.46
CA LEU A 9 -27.12 -18.04 10.48
C LEU A 9 -26.61 -17.99 9.05
N ALA A 10 -27.03 -17.00 8.28
CA ALA A 10 -26.32 -16.59 7.10
C ALA A 10 -24.93 -16.11 7.61
N ALA A 11 -23.92 -16.96 7.47
CA ALA A 11 -22.55 -16.48 7.54
C ALA A 11 -22.47 -15.33 6.54
N SER A 12 -22.29 -14.11 7.03
CA SER A 12 -22.02 -12.95 6.21
C SER A 12 -20.68 -13.22 5.55
N VAL A 13 -20.71 -13.74 4.34
CA VAL A 13 -19.52 -13.70 3.46
C VAL A 13 -19.25 -12.23 3.30
N LEU A 14 -18.20 -11.72 3.97
CA LEU A 14 -17.72 -10.38 3.72
C LEU A 14 -17.49 -10.27 2.21
N PRO A 15 -17.97 -9.19 1.58
CA PRO A 15 -17.80 -9.05 0.15
C PRO A 15 -16.30 -9.14 -0.17
N MET A 16 -15.97 -9.97 -1.15
CA MET A 16 -14.61 -10.09 -1.69
C MET A 16 -14.13 -8.68 -2.03
N SER A 17 -13.14 -8.18 -1.30
CA SER A 17 -12.67 -6.82 -1.49
C SER A 17 -11.42 -6.79 -2.34
N LYS A 18 -11.44 -5.92 -3.35
CA LYS A 18 -10.26 -5.60 -4.15
C LYS A 18 -9.51 -4.44 -3.52
N ILE A 19 -8.29 -4.70 -3.15
CA ILE A 19 -7.43 -3.75 -2.43
C ILE A 19 -6.32 -3.28 -3.37
N LEU A 20 -6.13 -1.96 -3.43
CA LEU A 20 -4.96 -1.33 -4.05
C LEU A 20 -4.01 -0.88 -2.95
N ALA A 21 -2.82 -1.46 -2.88
CA ALA A 21 -1.76 -1.01 -1.99
C ALA A 21 -0.74 -0.16 -2.73
N LEU A 22 -0.29 0.94 -2.12
CA LEU A 22 0.65 1.89 -2.70
C LEU A 22 1.86 2.12 -1.79
N ASP A 23 3.06 2.04 -2.36
CA ASP A 23 4.28 2.71 -1.88
C ASP A 23 4.45 3.98 -2.73
N GLN A 24 3.77 5.05 -2.30
CA GLN A 24 3.63 6.26 -3.11
C GLN A 24 4.84 7.17 -3.06
N SER A 25 5.24 7.68 -4.20
CA SER A 25 6.20 8.77 -4.32
C SER A 25 5.88 9.68 -5.52
N SER A 26 6.57 10.81 -5.62
CA SER A 26 6.39 11.74 -6.73
C SER A 26 7.10 11.32 -8.03
N HIS A 27 7.92 10.28 -8.01
CA HIS A 27 8.63 9.77 -9.20
C HIS A 27 8.16 8.37 -9.57
N THR A 28 8.42 7.40 -8.71
CA THR A 28 8.05 6.01 -8.93
C THR A 28 7.16 5.56 -7.79
N THR A 29 5.98 5.08 -8.12
CA THR A 29 5.04 4.52 -7.15
C THR A 29 4.89 3.03 -7.41
N GLY A 30 5.29 2.21 -6.44
CA GLY A 30 4.97 0.78 -6.43
C GLY A 30 3.50 0.56 -6.11
N TYR A 31 2.88 -0.40 -6.77
CA TYR A 31 1.51 -0.77 -6.43
C TYR A 31 1.27 -2.27 -6.50
N THR A 32 0.38 -2.72 -5.65
CA THR A 32 -0.09 -4.12 -5.61
C THR A 32 -1.61 -4.15 -5.55
N ILE A 33 -2.21 -5.06 -6.32
CA ILE A 33 -3.64 -5.32 -6.29
C ILE A 33 -3.86 -6.71 -5.71
N LEU A 34 -4.67 -6.77 -4.65
CA LEU A 34 -5.22 -8.02 -4.12
C LEU A 34 -6.70 -8.12 -4.49
N ASP A 35 -7.16 -9.33 -4.79
CA ASP A 35 -8.56 -9.70 -4.94
C ASP A 35 -8.84 -10.88 -4.02
N ASP A 36 -9.69 -10.70 -3.03
CA ASP A 36 -9.95 -11.72 -2.00
C ASP A 36 -8.65 -12.29 -1.39
N GLY A 37 -7.73 -11.39 -1.05
CA GLY A 37 -6.42 -11.72 -0.49
C GLY A 37 -5.42 -12.36 -1.45
N LYS A 38 -5.78 -12.62 -2.71
CA LYS A 38 -4.90 -13.17 -3.74
C LYS A 38 -4.19 -12.04 -4.50
N ILE A 39 -2.92 -12.25 -4.78
CA ILE A 39 -2.12 -11.29 -5.56
C ILE A 39 -2.56 -11.35 -7.04
N ILE A 40 -3.13 -10.26 -7.54
CA ILE A 40 -3.54 -10.12 -8.95
C ILE A 40 -2.47 -9.39 -9.74
N LYS A 41 -1.89 -8.35 -9.16
CA LYS A 41 -0.90 -7.52 -9.84
C LYS A 41 0.12 -6.98 -8.86
N VAL A 42 1.39 -7.03 -9.23
CA VAL A 42 2.50 -6.29 -8.60
C VAL A 42 3.20 -5.54 -9.71
N SER A 43 3.31 -4.23 -9.59
CA SER A 43 3.91 -3.39 -10.62
C SER A 43 4.25 -2.00 -10.06
N HIS A 44 4.75 -1.14 -10.90
CA HIS A 44 4.97 0.27 -10.59
C HIS A 44 4.56 1.16 -11.77
N PHE A 45 4.45 2.45 -11.51
CA PHE A 45 4.36 3.47 -12.55
C PHE A 45 5.28 4.64 -12.23
N GLU A 46 5.68 5.34 -13.27
CA GLU A 46 6.51 6.54 -13.17
C GLU A 46 5.68 7.80 -13.46
N CYS A 47 5.98 8.86 -12.70
CA CYS A 47 5.49 10.21 -12.94
C CYS A 47 6.63 11.06 -13.49
N ILE A 48 6.47 11.52 -14.72
CA ILE A 48 7.49 12.27 -15.46
C ILE A 48 7.01 13.72 -15.59
N GLY A 49 7.81 14.67 -15.09
CA GLY A 49 7.47 16.08 -15.16
C GLY A 49 8.65 16.95 -14.74
N ASN A 50 8.66 18.21 -15.21
CA ASN A 50 9.75 19.15 -14.93
C ASN A 50 9.75 19.62 -13.49
N ASP A 51 8.59 19.71 -12.88
CA ASP A 51 8.44 20.11 -11.49
C ASP A 51 7.63 19.08 -10.67
N LEU A 52 7.53 19.34 -9.38
CA LEU A 52 6.81 18.47 -8.47
C LEU A 52 5.31 18.47 -8.73
N GLY A 53 4.73 19.64 -9.05
CA GLY A 53 3.30 19.77 -9.32
C GLY A 53 2.86 18.92 -10.50
N ASP A 54 3.60 18.94 -11.61
CA ASP A 54 3.34 18.09 -12.78
C ASP A 54 3.31 16.61 -12.41
N ARG A 55 4.25 16.17 -11.58
CA ARG A 55 4.32 14.77 -11.14
C ARG A 55 3.18 14.39 -10.21
N LEU A 56 2.76 15.29 -9.32
CA LEU A 56 1.63 15.05 -8.42
C LEU A 56 0.30 14.94 -9.18
N VAL A 57 0.10 15.76 -10.22
CA VAL A 57 -1.06 15.63 -11.11
C VAL A 57 -1.09 14.25 -11.78
N GLN A 58 0.07 13.76 -12.25
CA GLN A 58 0.16 12.43 -12.84
C GLN A 58 -0.05 11.32 -11.81
N LEU A 59 0.51 11.44 -10.60
CA LEU A 59 0.27 10.51 -9.50
C LEU A 59 -1.23 10.37 -9.25
N ARG A 60 -1.93 11.49 -9.08
CA ARG A 60 -3.38 11.52 -8.88
C ARG A 60 -4.13 10.81 -10.01
N ALA A 61 -3.82 11.15 -11.27
CA ALA A 61 -4.45 10.56 -12.44
C ALA A 61 -4.21 9.04 -12.55
N LYS A 62 -2.99 8.58 -12.26
CA LYS A 62 -2.62 7.16 -12.27
C LYS A 62 -3.37 6.38 -11.18
N VAL A 63 -3.49 6.92 -9.97
CA VAL A 63 -4.25 6.27 -8.89
C VAL A 63 -5.73 6.14 -9.26
N ILE A 64 -6.35 7.19 -9.80
CA ILE A 64 -7.74 7.12 -10.31
C ILE A 64 -7.88 6.04 -11.39
N SER A 65 -6.92 5.99 -12.33
CA SER A 65 -6.94 4.99 -13.40
C SER A 65 -6.92 3.57 -12.87
N LEU A 66 -6.06 3.28 -11.89
CA LEU A 66 -5.98 1.96 -11.25
C LEU A 66 -7.27 1.61 -10.49
N ILE A 67 -7.83 2.56 -9.75
CA ILE A 67 -9.10 2.37 -9.03
C ILE A 67 -10.20 1.95 -10.01
N ASN A 68 -10.33 2.64 -11.13
CA ASN A 68 -11.37 2.35 -12.13
C ASN A 68 -11.08 1.08 -12.95
N GLU A 69 -9.80 0.84 -13.33
CA GLU A 69 -9.41 -0.31 -14.15
C GLU A 69 -9.67 -1.65 -13.45
N TYR A 70 -9.45 -1.67 -12.12
CA TYR A 70 -9.55 -2.90 -11.34
C TYR A 70 -10.80 -2.97 -10.46
N ASP A 71 -11.70 -1.99 -10.50
CA ASP A 71 -12.86 -1.88 -9.61
C ASP A 71 -12.48 -2.02 -8.14
N ILE A 72 -11.56 -1.15 -7.68
CA ILE A 72 -11.00 -1.18 -6.33
C ILE A 72 -12.04 -0.77 -5.29
N ASP A 73 -12.16 -1.53 -4.22
CA ASP A 73 -13.06 -1.27 -3.10
C ASP A 73 -12.40 -0.45 -1.99
N GLU A 74 -11.08 -0.62 -1.81
CA GLU A 74 -10.31 0.06 -0.77
C GLU A 74 -8.85 0.27 -1.19
N VAL A 75 -8.28 1.38 -0.72
CA VAL A 75 -6.86 1.71 -0.95
C VAL A 75 -6.11 1.68 0.38
N VAL A 76 -4.94 1.03 0.42
CA VAL A 76 -3.99 1.14 1.53
C VAL A 76 -2.71 1.78 1.03
N PHE A 77 -2.19 2.78 1.74
CA PHE A 77 -0.96 3.44 1.33
C PHE A 77 -0.04 3.75 2.52
N GLU A 78 1.25 3.90 2.23
CA GLU A 78 2.25 4.05 3.28
C GLU A 78 2.17 5.43 3.94
N ASP A 79 2.31 5.46 5.29
CA ASP A 79 2.52 6.71 6.01
C ASP A 79 3.93 7.26 5.79
N ILE A 80 4.07 8.56 5.92
CA ILE A 80 5.36 9.23 5.80
C ILE A 80 6.06 9.34 7.15
N GLN A 81 7.35 9.09 7.16
CA GLN A 81 8.20 9.29 8.34
C GLN A 81 9.32 10.27 8.02
N LEU A 82 9.58 11.18 8.97
CA LEU A 82 10.79 11.99 8.90
C LEU A 82 12.00 11.06 9.02
N GLN A 83 12.80 10.99 7.96
CA GLN A 83 13.99 10.16 7.94
C GLN A 83 15.20 10.99 8.30
N ASP A 84 15.98 10.49 9.25
CA ASP A 84 17.33 11.01 9.48
C ASP A 84 18.21 10.59 8.29
N VAL A 85 18.55 11.58 7.47
CA VAL A 85 19.57 11.38 6.41
C VAL A 85 20.92 11.65 7.03
N GLU A 86 21.75 10.60 7.17
CA GLU A 86 23.11 10.74 7.67
C GLU A 86 23.83 11.86 6.92
N GLY A 87 24.33 12.85 7.69
CA GLY A 87 25.16 13.95 7.18
C GLY A 87 24.42 15.19 6.66
N SER A 88 23.07 15.22 6.58
CA SER A 88 22.36 16.44 6.19
C SER A 88 20.88 16.47 6.59
N ARG A 89 20.60 17.16 7.68
CA ARG A 89 19.23 17.49 8.12
C ARG A 89 18.42 18.20 7.03
N GLU A 90 19.07 19.05 6.24
CA GLU A 90 18.42 19.82 5.17
C GLU A 90 17.91 18.90 4.04
N LYS A 91 18.71 17.90 3.64
CA LYS A 91 18.28 16.90 2.63
C LYS A 91 17.12 16.07 3.14
N GLY A 92 17.15 15.64 4.41
CA GLY A 92 16.06 14.92 5.04
C GLY A 92 14.76 15.70 5.03
N VAL A 93 14.78 17.00 5.38
CA VAL A 93 13.61 17.87 5.34
C VAL A 93 13.07 18.07 3.93
N LYS A 94 13.96 18.25 2.93
CA LYS A 94 13.53 18.38 1.53
C LYS A 94 12.83 17.11 1.02
N THR A 95 13.41 15.93 1.29
CA THR A 95 12.80 14.67 0.93
C THR A 95 11.45 14.46 1.63
N PHE A 96 11.38 14.75 2.93
CA PHE A 96 10.14 14.67 3.69
C PHE A 96 9.03 15.55 3.10
N LYS A 97 9.33 16.80 2.72
CA LYS A 97 8.36 17.69 2.08
C LYS A 97 7.79 17.08 0.79
N ILE A 98 8.64 16.54 -0.07
CA ILE A 98 8.20 15.92 -1.34
C ILE A 98 7.31 14.70 -1.06
N LEU A 99 7.68 13.87 -0.09
CA LEU A 99 6.87 12.71 0.31
C LEU A 99 5.55 13.14 0.95
N ALA A 100 5.54 14.23 1.75
CA ALA A 100 4.33 14.78 2.34
C ALA A 100 3.35 15.31 1.29
N GLU A 101 3.85 15.93 0.23
CA GLU A 101 3.01 16.38 -0.88
C GLU A 101 2.44 15.21 -1.67
N ALA A 102 3.22 14.15 -1.93
CA ALA A 102 2.71 12.94 -2.57
C ALA A 102 1.66 12.22 -1.71
N PHE A 103 1.93 12.09 -0.40
CA PHE A 103 0.96 11.55 0.56
C PHE A 103 -0.33 12.38 0.58
N GLY A 104 -0.22 13.70 0.70
CA GLY A 104 -1.35 14.62 0.71
C GLY A 104 -2.19 14.54 -0.57
N THR A 105 -1.54 14.36 -1.73
CA THR A 105 -2.21 14.19 -3.03
C THR A 105 -3.06 12.93 -3.08
N VAL A 106 -2.53 11.80 -2.60
CA VAL A 106 -3.30 10.53 -2.53
C VAL A 106 -4.42 10.66 -1.50
N HIS A 107 -4.13 11.17 -0.31
CA HIS A 107 -5.11 11.35 0.76
C HIS A 107 -6.27 12.26 0.36
N GLU A 108 -5.96 13.41 -0.27
CA GLU A 108 -6.98 14.36 -0.77
C GLU A 108 -7.86 13.70 -1.82
N LEU A 109 -7.25 13.03 -2.82
CA LEU A 109 -7.97 12.32 -3.86
C LEU A 109 -8.97 11.31 -3.28
N LEU A 110 -8.51 10.42 -2.39
CA LEU A 110 -9.36 9.36 -1.84
C LEU A 110 -10.51 9.94 -1.01
N THR A 111 -10.27 11.05 -0.32
CA THR A 111 -11.29 11.79 0.42
C THR A 111 -12.32 12.42 -0.53
N GLU A 112 -11.87 13.06 -1.62
CA GLU A 112 -12.76 13.69 -2.62
C GLU A 112 -13.72 12.67 -3.24
N ILE A 113 -13.19 11.51 -3.67
CA ILE A 113 -13.99 10.47 -4.32
C ILE A 113 -14.71 9.54 -3.33
N LYS A 114 -14.56 9.78 -2.03
CA LYS A 114 -15.11 8.96 -0.92
C LYS A 114 -14.70 7.49 -0.99
N MET A 115 -13.48 7.23 -1.47
CA MET A 115 -12.89 5.90 -1.49
C MET A 115 -12.47 5.49 -0.07
N PRO A 116 -12.89 4.33 0.44
CA PRO A 116 -12.36 3.78 1.68
C PRO A 116 -10.83 3.64 1.60
N TYR A 117 -10.13 4.02 2.65
CA TYR A 117 -8.68 3.88 2.70
C TYR A 117 -8.16 3.62 4.10
N SER A 118 -6.97 3.03 4.15
CA SER A 118 -6.19 2.81 5.35
C SER A 118 -4.74 3.27 5.15
N VAL A 119 -4.09 3.68 6.24
CA VAL A 119 -2.70 4.14 6.21
C VAL A 119 -1.82 3.14 6.94
N ALA A 120 -0.83 2.58 6.25
CA ALA A 120 0.10 1.60 6.78
C ALA A 120 1.36 2.28 7.35
N LEU A 121 1.63 2.11 8.64
CA LEU A 121 2.83 2.62 9.26
C LEU A 121 4.05 1.79 8.85
N PRO A 122 5.13 2.38 8.29
CA PRO A 122 6.33 1.66 7.86
C PRO A 122 6.91 0.76 8.94
N ILE A 123 6.99 1.24 10.17
CA ILE A 123 7.53 0.46 11.30
C ILE A 123 6.71 -0.81 11.59
N LYS A 124 5.39 -0.77 11.36
CA LYS A 124 4.51 -1.92 11.66
C LYS A 124 4.61 -3.00 10.60
N TRP A 125 4.48 -2.66 9.30
CA TRP A 125 4.55 -3.67 8.26
C TRP A 125 5.96 -4.26 8.13
N LYS A 126 7.02 -3.46 8.32
CA LYS A 126 8.41 -3.96 8.35
C LYS A 126 8.64 -4.92 9.51
N ALA A 127 8.13 -4.59 10.71
CA ALA A 127 8.23 -5.49 11.87
C ALA A 127 7.47 -6.80 11.64
N HIS A 128 6.30 -6.76 11.02
CA HIS A 128 5.49 -7.94 10.68
C HIS A 128 6.27 -8.96 9.84
N PHE A 129 6.98 -8.49 8.82
CA PHE A 129 7.80 -9.34 7.94
C PHE A 129 9.25 -9.49 8.41
N LYS A 130 9.58 -9.01 9.62
CA LYS A 130 10.95 -9.03 10.18
C LYS A 130 11.98 -8.34 9.27
N ILE A 131 11.54 -7.32 8.55
CA ILE A 131 12.38 -6.46 7.73
C ILE A 131 13.02 -5.42 8.64
N ALA A 132 14.20 -5.75 9.17
CA ALA A 132 14.97 -4.88 10.05
C ALA A 132 16.42 -4.83 9.58
N GLY A 133 16.87 -3.71 9.07
CA GLY A 133 18.21 -3.50 8.54
C GLY A 133 18.94 -2.35 9.21
N LYS A 134 20.24 -2.26 8.97
CA LYS A 134 21.03 -1.09 9.27
C LYS A 134 20.89 -0.05 8.15
N GLY A 135 19.70 0.57 8.09
CA GLY A 135 19.38 1.59 7.12
C GLY A 135 18.56 1.12 5.90
N ARG A 136 17.96 2.08 5.24
CA ARG A 136 16.99 1.89 4.14
C ARG A 136 17.45 0.98 2.99
N PRO A 137 18.71 1.04 2.50
CA PRO A 137 19.13 0.16 1.40
C PRO A 137 19.10 -1.33 1.77
N GLN A 138 19.38 -1.66 3.03
CA GLN A 138 19.34 -3.04 3.49
C GLN A 138 17.88 -3.51 3.66
N GLU A 139 17.01 -2.66 4.20
CA GLU A 139 15.59 -2.97 4.38
C GLU A 139 14.91 -3.26 3.03
N LYS A 140 15.18 -2.44 2.01
CA LYS A 140 14.66 -2.65 0.65
C LYS A 140 15.08 -4.00 0.05
N LYS A 141 16.37 -4.35 0.18
CA LYS A 141 16.85 -5.68 -0.24
C LYS A 141 16.19 -6.82 0.53
N MET A 142 15.88 -6.61 1.81
CA MET A 142 15.19 -7.62 2.62
C MET A 142 13.73 -7.80 2.18
N ALA A 143 13.02 -6.71 1.83
CA ALA A 143 11.68 -6.79 1.27
C ALA A 143 11.66 -7.58 -0.04
N GLN A 144 12.58 -7.26 -0.98
CA GLN A 144 12.70 -8.00 -2.24
C GLN A 144 13.04 -9.49 -2.02
N ALA A 145 13.97 -9.79 -1.10
CA ALA A 145 14.33 -11.16 -0.77
C ALA A 145 13.18 -11.95 -0.16
N TYR A 146 12.40 -11.31 0.71
CA TYR A 146 11.20 -11.90 1.29
C TYR A 146 10.17 -12.23 0.21
N VAL A 147 9.84 -11.27 -0.64
CA VAL A 147 8.87 -11.44 -1.73
C VAL A 147 9.30 -12.54 -2.71
N LEU A 148 10.58 -12.57 -3.08
CA LEU A 148 11.11 -13.61 -3.96
C LEU A 148 11.04 -15.00 -3.32
N LYS A 149 11.39 -15.12 -2.04
CA LYS A 149 11.42 -16.39 -1.31
C LYS A 149 10.02 -16.95 -1.08
N GLU A 150 9.09 -16.13 -0.61
CA GLU A 150 7.77 -16.60 -0.17
C GLU A 150 6.75 -16.70 -1.33
N TYR A 151 6.89 -15.85 -2.36
CA TYR A 151 5.92 -15.76 -3.47
C TYR A 151 6.51 -16.07 -4.84
N GLY A 152 7.84 -16.21 -4.96
CA GLY A 152 8.51 -16.45 -6.25
C GLY A 152 8.49 -15.25 -7.20
N ILE A 153 8.14 -14.06 -6.70
CA ILE A 153 7.99 -12.84 -7.50
C ILE A 153 9.30 -12.06 -7.49
N LYS A 154 9.88 -11.86 -8.68
CA LYS A 154 11.02 -10.96 -8.88
C LYS A 154 10.50 -9.57 -9.19
N CYS A 155 10.82 -8.59 -8.35
CA CYS A 155 10.26 -7.25 -8.42
C CYS A 155 11.30 -6.16 -8.07
N THR A 156 10.98 -4.90 -8.36
CA THR A 156 11.74 -3.72 -7.92
C THR A 156 11.57 -3.49 -6.41
N GLU A 157 12.30 -2.51 -5.86
CA GLU A 157 12.20 -2.17 -4.43
C GLU A 157 10.79 -1.63 -4.09
N ASP A 158 10.27 -0.70 -4.89
CA ASP A 158 8.96 -0.07 -4.66
C ASP A 158 7.81 -1.07 -4.87
N GLU A 159 7.95 -2.02 -5.82
CA GLU A 159 7.02 -3.13 -5.99
C GLU A 159 7.02 -4.08 -4.79
N ALA A 160 8.20 -4.38 -4.22
CA ALA A 160 8.30 -5.23 -3.03
C ALA A 160 7.67 -4.56 -1.80
N ASP A 161 7.93 -3.26 -1.61
CA ASP A 161 7.37 -2.50 -0.51
C ASP A 161 5.82 -2.44 -0.63
N SER A 162 5.27 -2.14 -1.82
CA SER A 162 3.82 -2.14 -2.04
C SER A 162 3.17 -3.52 -1.79
N LEU A 163 3.85 -4.61 -2.17
CA LEU A 163 3.35 -5.97 -1.91
C LEU A 163 3.38 -6.28 -0.40
N CYS A 164 4.44 -5.91 0.30
CA CYS A 164 4.49 -6.08 1.75
C CYS A 164 3.40 -5.26 2.46
N ILE A 165 3.10 -4.04 2.02
CA ILE A 165 2.00 -3.23 2.54
C ILE A 165 0.66 -3.94 2.33
N ALA A 166 0.40 -4.46 1.12
CA ALA A 166 -0.82 -5.19 0.80
C ALA A 166 -1.01 -6.44 1.67
N LEU A 167 0.04 -7.24 1.80
CA LEU A 167 0.03 -8.48 2.58
C LEU A 167 -0.13 -8.19 4.08
N TYR A 168 0.57 -7.19 4.60
CA TYR A 168 0.40 -6.75 5.98
C TYR A 168 -1.05 -6.36 6.26
N TYR A 169 -1.65 -5.54 5.37
CA TYR A 169 -3.04 -5.11 5.50
C TYR A 169 -4.01 -6.30 5.50
N ARG A 170 -3.83 -7.23 4.56
CA ARG A 170 -4.58 -8.48 4.51
C ARG A 170 -4.47 -9.26 5.82
N ASP A 171 -3.25 -9.46 6.31
CA ASP A 171 -2.99 -10.33 7.46
C ASP A 171 -3.60 -9.76 8.75
N ILE A 172 -3.52 -8.44 8.96
CA ILE A 172 -4.11 -7.83 10.17
C ILE A 172 -5.65 -7.81 10.14
N ASN A 173 -6.27 -7.76 8.96
CA ASN A 173 -7.73 -7.78 8.84
C ASN A 173 -8.31 -9.21 8.89
N ASN A 174 -7.57 -10.21 8.40
CA ASN A 174 -7.99 -11.61 8.50
C ASN A 174 -7.87 -12.19 9.92
N VAL A 175 -7.07 -11.60 10.80
CA VAL A 175 -6.92 -12.06 12.20
C VAL A 175 -8.18 -11.79 13.04
N PHE A 176 -9.04 -10.86 12.63
CA PHE A 176 -10.27 -10.54 13.37
C PHE A 176 -11.47 -11.46 13.05
N ASP A 177 -11.34 -12.39 12.11
CA ASP A 177 -12.44 -13.25 11.67
C ASP A 177 -12.54 -14.59 12.45
N TRP A 178 -11.79 -14.76 13.55
CA TRP A 178 -11.76 -15.99 14.37
C TRP A 178 -12.20 -15.80 15.83
N SER A 179 -13.06 -14.82 16.12
CA SER A 179 -13.60 -14.65 17.49
C SER A 179 -15.13 -14.69 17.54
#